data_b01deb9c618dd80a9ef065c9e09eef32
#
_entry.id   b01deb9c618dd80a9ef065c9e09eef32
#
_cell.length_a   1.000
_cell.length_b   1.000
_cell.length_c   1.000
_cell.angle_alpha   90.00
_cell.angle_beta   90.00
_cell.angle_gamma   90.00
#
_symmetry.space_group_name_H-M   'P 1'
#
loop_
_entity.id
_entity.type
_entity.pdbx_description
1 polymer ?
#
loop_
_entity_poly.entity_id
_entity_poly.type
_entity_poly.pdbx_seq_one_letter_code
_entity_poly.pdbx_strand_id
1 'polypeptide(L)'
;IKMFNDAHARSLHVIGNHDTDNGHTKEQCLDIWGMPGRYYTQDIEGLQLVVLDGNDRGSPTHEGGYVSYFGKEQTKWLKEQLANLDGPIIIVSHQPLAGYAAVDNAEEMQGILGDAADKVILAINGHSHIDEVLRIKGVTYMHVNSASYQWVGGKYRHESYSKEVHAKYPWISHTCPYRDSLFATFTFDPKSLAVGVEGRQSEWVGKAPAELGVDLDPSLTNGGEISPQIRDRTFLRIAK
;
A
#
# COMPACT_ATOMS: atom_id res chain seq x y z
N ILE A 1 -5.31 -7.53 15.91
CA ILE A 1 -4.36 -6.55 16.46
C ILE A 1 -3.63 -7.09 17.67
N LYS A 2 -4.33 -7.55 18.74
CA LYS A 2 -3.65 -8.03 19.96
C LYS A 2 -2.56 -9.07 19.66
N MET A 3 -2.85 -10.10 18.86
CA MET A 3 -1.84 -11.12 18.47
C MET A 3 -0.64 -10.51 17.75
N PHE A 4 -0.88 -9.53 16.87
CA PHE A 4 0.17 -8.86 16.13
C PHE A 4 1.06 -8.03 17.07
N ASN A 5 0.44 -7.24 17.95
CA ASN A 5 1.17 -6.43 18.92
C ASN A 5 1.91 -7.27 19.97
N ASP A 6 1.36 -8.44 20.35
CA ASP A 6 2.04 -9.37 21.27
C ASP A 6 3.26 -10.06 20.59
N ALA A 7 3.24 -10.20 19.27
CA ALA A 7 4.33 -10.83 18.50
C ALA A 7 5.45 -9.85 18.11
N HIS A 8 5.18 -8.55 18.12
CA HIS A 8 6.10 -7.52 17.65
C HIS A 8 6.31 -6.45 18.72
N ALA A 9 7.56 -6.14 19.01
CA ALA A 9 7.93 -5.14 20.04
C ALA A 9 7.44 -3.72 19.70
N ARG A 10 7.22 -3.43 18.41
CA ARG A 10 6.74 -2.15 17.91
C ARG A 10 5.90 -2.37 16.66
N SER A 11 4.67 -1.90 16.70
CA SER A 11 3.73 -1.99 15.58
C SER A 11 3.34 -0.59 15.12
N LEU A 12 3.38 -0.36 13.81
CA LEU A 12 2.90 0.87 13.18
C LEU A 12 1.79 0.50 12.19
N HIS A 13 0.78 1.34 12.09
CA HIS A 13 -0.42 1.05 11.32
C HIS A 13 -0.72 2.16 10.32
N VAL A 14 -1.38 1.78 9.22
CA VAL A 14 -1.89 2.66 8.17
C VAL A 14 -3.37 2.34 7.98
N ILE A 15 -4.22 3.35 7.92
CA ILE A 15 -5.65 3.15 7.67
C ILE A 15 -5.87 2.88 6.19
N GLY A 16 -6.49 1.74 5.88
CA GLY A 16 -6.98 1.39 4.54
C GLY A 16 -8.44 1.75 4.33
N ASN A 17 -8.91 1.62 3.09
CA ASN A 17 -10.29 1.94 2.73
C ASN A 17 -11.32 0.99 3.37
N HIS A 18 -10.95 -0.26 3.63
CA HIS A 18 -11.84 -1.26 4.24
C HIS A 18 -11.87 -1.23 5.77
N ASP A 19 -10.98 -0.50 6.42
CA ASP A 19 -10.90 -0.45 7.88
C ASP A 19 -12.10 0.29 8.50
N THR A 20 -12.78 1.09 7.71
CA THR A 20 -14.01 1.79 8.12
C THR A 20 -15.30 1.14 7.59
N ASP A 21 -15.23 -0.07 7.05
CA ASP A 21 -16.40 -0.83 6.63
C ASP A 21 -17.30 -1.21 7.83
N ASN A 22 -18.56 -1.53 7.53
CA ASN A 22 -19.57 -1.93 8.53
C ASN A 22 -19.83 -0.89 9.62
N GLY A 23 -19.58 0.40 9.33
CA GLY A 23 -19.86 1.51 10.25
C GLY A 23 -18.77 1.78 11.27
N HIS A 24 -17.59 1.20 11.11
CA HIS A 24 -16.41 1.60 11.89
C HIS A 24 -15.96 3.01 11.53
N THR A 25 -15.44 3.73 12.51
CA THR A 25 -14.90 5.08 12.31
C THR A 25 -13.38 5.08 12.35
N LYS A 26 -12.77 6.11 11.78
CA LYS A 26 -11.30 6.29 11.85
C LYS A 26 -10.83 6.41 13.29
N GLU A 27 -11.59 7.09 14.15
CA GLU A 27 -11.29 7.23 15.58
C GLU A 27 -11.23 5.87 16.27
N GLN A 28 -12.16 4.96 15.95
CA GLN A 28 -12.12 3.59 16.47
C GLN A 28 -10.87 2.84 15.99
N CYS A 29 -10.43 3.04 14.74
CA CYS A 29 -9.16 2.47 14.26
C CYS A 29 -7.97 3.02 15.03
N LEU A 30 -7.91 4.33 15.26
CA LEU A 30 -6.84 4.96 16.04
C LEU A 30 -6.76 4.37 17.46
N ASP A 31 -7.89 4.28 18.15
CA ASP A 31 -7.97 3.76 19.52
C ASP A 31 -7.55 2.28 19.60
N ILE A 32 -8.10 1.44 18.72
CA ILE A 32 -7.84 -0.02 18.73
C ILE A 32 -6.38 -0.34 18.37
N TRP A 33 -5.78 0.44 17.47
CA TRP A 33 -4.42 0.19 16.98
C TRP A 33 -3.37 0.99 17.71
N GLY A 34 -3.77 1.92 18.58
CA GLY A 34 -2.85 2.78 19.32
C GLY A 34 -2.11 3.76 18.41
N MET A 35 -2.76 4.23 17.35
CA MET A 35 -2.17 5.18 16.41
C MET A 35 -2.17 6.59 17.01
N PRO A 36 -1.08 7.37 16.83
CA PRO A 36 -1.03 8.75 17.35
C PRO A 36 -1.94 9.73 16.58
N GLY A 37 -2.36 9.33 15.36
CA GLY A 37 -3.21 10.12 14.48
C GLY A 37 -3.45 9.36 13.18
N ARG A 38 -4.35 9.89 12.32
CA ARG A 38 -4.63 9.31 10.98
C ARG A 38 -3.41 9.35 10.07
N TYR A 39 -2.63 10.40 10.20
CA TYR A 39 -1.33 10.59 9.57
C TYR A 39 -0.35 11.10 10.61
N TYR A 40 0.88 10.65 10.56
CA TYR A 40 1.88 10.92 11.58
C TYR A 40 3.29 10.68 11.06
N THR A 41 4.28 11.15 11.83
CA THR A 41 5.70 10.81 11.61
C THR A 41 6.20 9.90 12.72
N GLN A 42 7.16 9.05 12.39
CA GLN A 42 7.83 8.19 13.34
C GLN A 42 9.31 8.08 13.00
N ASP A 43 10.16 8.45 13.95
CA ASP A 43 11.60 8.18 13.85
C ASP A 43 11.90 6.72 14.21
N ILE A 44 12.68 6.07 13.37
CA ILE A 44 13.24 4.74 13.59
C ILE A 44 14.75 4.82 13.37
N GLU A 45 15.48 5.12 14.45
CA GLU A 45 16.95 5.17 14.42
C GLU A 45 17.52 6.09 13.32
N GLY A 46 16.89 7.24 13.12
CA GLY A 46 17.26 8.25 12.13
C GLY A 46 16.59 8.09 10.76
N LEU A 47 15.86 7.00 10.51
CA LEU A 47 14.95 6.87 9.37
C LEU A 47 13.58 7.46 9.75
N GLN A 48 13.11 8.42 8.98
CA GLN A 48 11.81 9.04 9.19
C GLN A 48 10.72 8.30 8.40
N LEU A 49 9.75 7.71 9.08
CA LEU A 49 8.53 7.24 8.44
C LEU A 49 7.48 8.35 8.49
N VAL A 50 6.88 8.65 7.34
CA VAL A 50 5.75 9.56 7.21
C VAL A 50 4.56 8.74 6.74
N VAL A 51 3.62 8.50 7.65
CA VAL A 51 2.40 7.71 7.40
C VAL A 51 1.28 8.64 6.98
N LEU A 52 0.56 8.28 5.92
CA LEU A 52 -0.53 9.06 5.32
C LEU A 52 -1.85 8.27 5.32
N ASP A 53 -2.97 8.99 5.38
CA ASP A 53 -4.32 8.44 5.28
C ASP A 53 -5.01 8.93 3.99
N GLY A 54 -5.08 8.09 2.96
CA GLY A 54 -5.71 8.40 1.66
C GLY A 54 -7.24 8.38 1.67
N ASN A 55 -7.89 8.38 2.84
CA ASN A 55 -9.35 8.29 2.96
C ASN A 55 -10.00 9.66 3.26
N ASP A 56 -9.48 10.75 2.73
CA ASP A 56 -10.12 12.06 2.84
C ASP A 56 -11.27 12.20 1.84
N ARG A 57 -12.31 12.92 2.24
CA ARG A 57 -13.45 13.27 1.39
C ARG A 57 -13.18 14.62 0.70
N GLY A 58 -13.97 14.90 -0.34
CA GLY A 58 -13.95 16.22 -1.02
C GLY A 58 -13.04 16.27 -2.24
N SER A 59 -12.66 15.14 -2.79
CA SER A 59 -12.03 15.06 -4.11
C SER A 59 -12.99 15.65 -5.16
N PRO A 60 -12.52 16.55 -6.03
CA PRO A 60 -13.34 17.11 -7.10
C PRO A 60 -13.60 16.13 -8.25
N THR A 61 -12.85 15.04 -8.33
CA THR A 61 -12.90 14.04 -9.41
C THR A 61 -13.42 12.69 -8.94
N HIS A 62 -13.92 12.58 -7.70
CA HIS A 62 -14.42 11.32 -7.16
C HIS A 62 -15.68 10.85 -7.90
N GLU A 63 -15.61 9.69 -8.56
CA GLU A 63 -16.69 9.13 -9.36
C GLU A 63 -17.53 8.08 -8.61
N GLY A 64 -17.26 7.87 -7.30
CA GLY A 64 -17.96 6.91 -6.44
C GLY A 64 -17.09 5.76 -5.96
N GLY A 65 -17.66 4.89 -5.12
CA GLY A 65 -16.91 3.82 -4.44
C GLY A 65 -16.15 4.33 -3.22
N TYR A 66 -15.02 3.69 -2.91
CA TYR A 66 -14.15 4.12 -1.81
C TYR A 66 -13.44 5.42 -2.16
N VAL A 67 -13.35 6.32 -1.19
CA VAL A 67 -12.56 7.54 -1.35
C VAL A 67 -11.07 7.20 -1.48
N SER A 68 -10.38 7.94 -2.33
CA SER A 68 -8.95 7.77 -2.59
C SER A 68 -8.33 9.15 -2.85
N TYR A 69 -8.11 9.92 -1.78
CA TYR A 69 -7.75 11.33 -1.87
C TYR A 69 -7.03 11.82 -0.62
N PHE A 70 -6.08 12.72 -0.77
CA PHE A 70 -5.43 13.44 0.32
C PHE A 70 -5.94 14.89 0.37
N GLY A 71 -6.66 15.24 1.43
CA GLY A 71 -7.26 16.55 1.60
C GLY A 71 -6.22 17.66 1.84
N LYS A 72 -6.66 18.92 1.66
CA LYS A 72 -5.80 20.11 1.76
C LYS A 72 -5.10 20.25 3.12
N GLU A 73 -5.75 19.83 4.20
CA GLU A 73 -5.15 19.87 5.54
C GLU A 73 -3.95 18.92 5.63
N GLN A 74 -4.12 17.68 5.15
CA GLN A 74 -3.07 16.67 5.16
C GLN A 74 -1.95 17.00 4.17
N THR A 75 -2.26 17.52 2.99
CA THR A 75 -1.22 17.94 2.02
C THR A 75 -0.41 19.12 2.53
N LYS A 76 -1.03 20.06 3.26
CA LYS A 76 -0.33 21.15 3.94
C LYS A 76 0.59 20.60 5.03
N TRP A 77 0.07 19.74 5.90
CA TRP A 77 0.85 19.09 6.94
C TRP A 77 2.05 18.31 6.36
N LEU A 78 1.84 17.56 5.27
CA LEU A 78 2.93 16.82 4.61
C LEU A 78 4.04 17.75 4.14
N LYS A 79 3.70 18.87 3.48
CA LYS A 79 4.69 19.88 3.06
C LYS A 79 5.48 20.43 4.25
N GLU A 80 4.82 20.70 5.37
CA GLU A 80 5.48 21.17 6.60
C GLU A 80 6.42 20.09 7.18
N GLN A 81 6.00 18.81 7.20
CA GLN A 81 6.87 17.73 7.65
C GLN A 81 8.09 17.58 6.74
N LEU A 82 7.90 17.55 5.42
CA LEU A 82 9.00 17.46 4.47
C LEU A 82 9.98 18.64 4.54
N ALA A 83 9.51 19.83 4.90
CA ALA A 83 10.38 20.99 5.11
C ALA A 83 11.24 20.86 6.39
N ASN A 84 10.66 20.27 7.46
CA ASN A 84 11.29 20.24 8.79
C ASN A 84 12.10 18.98 9.06
N LEU A 85 11.82 17.86 8.38
CA LEU A 85 12.58 16.62 8.54
C LEU A 85 13.86 16.66 7.69
N ASP A 86 14.97 16.27 8.28
CA ASP A 86 16.26 16.22 7.56
C ASP A 86 16.41 14.99 6.66
N GLY A 87 15.55 13.97 6.83
CA GLY A 87 15.59 12.69 6.12
C GLY A 87 16.71 11.76 6.60
N PRO A 88 16.87 10.56 6.05
CA PRO A 88 16.07 9.95 4.96
C PRO A 88 14.61 9.68 5.35
N ILE A 89 13.71 9.78 4.38
CA ILE A 89 12.27 9.68 4.59
C ILE A 89 11.71 8.52 3.76
N ILE A 90 10.88 7.68 4.37
CA ILE A 90 9.99 6.74 3.69
C ILE A 90 8.55 7.17 3.90
N ILE A 91 7.81 7.36 2.82
CA ILE A 91 6.37 7.63 2.84
C ILE A 91 5.63 6.30 2.84
N VAL A 92 4.60 6.17 3.69
CA VAL A 92 3.77 4.98 3.76
C VAL A 92 2.30 5.38 3.69
N SER A 93 1.55 4.81 2.76
CA SER A 93 0.11 5.01 2.61
C SER A 93 -0.57 3.69 2.26
N HIS A 94 -1.88 3.58 2.47
CA HIS A 94 -2.61 2.43 1.94
C HIS A 94 -2.89 2.62 0.45
N GLN A 95 -3.54 3.74 0.07
CA GLN A 95 -3.81 4.04 -1.34
C GLN A 95 -2.52 4.47 -2.06
N PRO A 96 -2.36 4.07 -3.34
CA PRO A 96 -1.17 4.40 -4.13
C PRO A 96 -1.05 5.90 -4.45
N LEU A 97 0.17 6.40 -4.38
CA LEU A 97 0.54 7.76 -4.80
C LEU A 97 0.92 7.83 -6.29
N ALA A 98 1.06 6.67 -6.95
CA ALA A 98 1.46 6.56 -8.35
C ALA A 98 0.94 5.26 -8.97
N GLY A 99 0.85 5.19 -10.29
CA GLY A 99 0.51 3.98 -11.03
C GLY A 99 -0.95 3.56 -10.93
N TYR A 100 -1.19 2.27 -11.02
CA TYR A 100 -2.52 1.69 -10.99
C TYR A 100 -3.25 2.00 -9.67
N ALA A 101 -4.52 2.37 -9.79
CA ALA A 101 -5.41 2.75 -8.68
C ALA A 101 -4.86 3.90 -7.79
N ALA A 102 -4.05 4.79 -8.37
CA ALA A 102 -3.53 5.95 -7.67
C ALA A 102 -4.66 6.88 -7.19
N VAL A 103 -4.36 7.63 -6.13
CA VAL A 103 -5.29 8.60 -5.55
C VAL A 103 -5.71 9.69 -6.55
N ASP A 104 -6.88 10.28 -6.36
CA ASP A 104 -7.46 11.30 -7.26
C ASP A 104 -6.53 12.52 -7.48
N ASN A 105 -5.72 12.87 -6.48
CA ASN A 105 -4.73 13.96 -6.58
C ASN A 105 -3.27 13.45 -6.65
N ALA A 106 -3.04 12.34 -7.34
CA ALA A 106 -1.71 11.74 -7.44
C ALA A 106 -0.64 12.71 -7.99
N GLU A 107 -0.97 13.52 -9.00
CA GLU A 107 -0.03 14.50 -9.56
C GLU A 107 0.42 15.55 -8.54
N GLU A 108 -0.52 16.04 -7.69
CA GLU A 108 -0.20 16.96 -6.59
C GLU A 108 0.74 16.30 -5.59
N MET A 109 0.42 15.07 -5.17
CA MET A 109 1.24 14.31 -4.21
C MET A 109 2.64 14.02 -4.77
N GLN A 110 2.73 13.60 -6.03
CA GLN A 110 4.00 13.40 -6.73
C GLN A 110 4.81 14.69 -6.87
N GLY A 111 4.14 15.83 -7.03
CA GLY A 111 4.79 17.15 -7.00
C GLY A 111 5.41 17.43 -5.64
N ILE A 112 4.63 17.29 -4.57
CA ILE A 112 5.09 17.51 -3.18
C ILE A 112 6.28 16.62 -2.83
N LEU A 113 6.22 15.33 -3.18
CA LEU A 113 7.29 14.39 -2.89
C LEU A 113 8.52 14.64 -3.79
N GLY A 114 8.30 15.02 -5.05
CA GLY A 114 9.36 15.36 -6.01
C GLY A 114 10.19 16.58 -5.57
N ASP A 115 9.53 17.59 -4.97
CA ASP A 115 10.23 18.77 -4.40
C ASP A 115 11.15 18.39 -3.23
N ALA A 116 10.91 17.23 -2.58
CA ALA A 116 11.72 16.67 -1.50
C ALA A 116 12.47 15.38 -1.89
N ALA A 117 12.67 15.12 -3.19
CA ALA A 117 13.27 13.88 -3.69
C ALA A 117 14.73 13.65 -3.24
N ASP A 118 15.38 14.68 -2.71
CA ASP A 118 16.68 14.57 -2.04
C ASP A 118 16.60 13.93 -0.65
N LYS A 119 15.44 13.89 -0.02
CA LYS A 119 15.18 13.29 1.30
C LYS A 119 14.29 12.04 1.21
N VAL A 120 13.29 12.05 0.33
CA VAL A 120 12.34 10.94 0.16
C VAL A 120 12.98 9.84 -0.68
N ILE A 121 13.34 8.74 -0.02
CA ILE A 121 14.04 7.62 -0.66
C ILE A 121 13.08 6.59 -1.23
N LEU A 122 11.88 6.47 -0.67
CA LEU A 122 10.88 5.48 -1.08
C LEU A 122 9.48 5.91 -0.64
N ALA A 123 8.47 5.65 -1.47
CA ALA A 123 7.06 5.69 -1.11
C ALA A 123 6.47 4.28 -1.26
N ILE A 124 5.85 3.76 -0.21
CA ILE A 124 5.31 2.39 -0.14
C ILE A 124 3.79 2.47 0.01
N ASN A 125 3.08 1.65 -0.75
CA ASN A 125 1.63 1.51 -0.63
C ASN A 125 1.16 0.05 -0.79
N GLY A 126 -0.07 -0.22 -0.38
CA GLY A 126 -0.83 -1.44 -0.62
C GLY A 126 -1.95 -1.21 -1.64
N HIS A 127 -3.20 -1.60 -1.28
CA HIS A 127 -4.46 -1.33 -1.97
C HIS A 127 -4.62 -1.98 -3.34
N SER A 128 -3.70 -1.77 -4.25
CA SER A 128 -3.76 -2.21 -5.65
C SER A 128 -3.61 -3.73 -5.84
N HIS A 129 -3.16 -4.45 -4.79
CA HIS A 129 -2.89 -5.89 -4.82
C HIS A 129 -1.93 -6.32 -5.95
N ILE A 130 -0.95 -5.49 -6.25
CA ILE A 130 0.07 -5.76 -7.27
C ILE A 130 1.48 -5.61 -6.69
N ASP A 131 2.46 -6.15 -7.41
CA ASP A 131 3.88 -6.01 -7.12
C ASP A 131 4.55 -5.16 -8.20
N GLU A 132 4.53 -3.83 -8.02
CA GLU A 132 5.01 -2.87 -9.00
C GLU A 132 5.99 -1.86 -8.39
N VAL A 133 6.92 -1.37 -9.21
CA VAL A 133 7.81 -0.26 -8.85
C VAL A 133 7.81 0.77 -9.97
N LEU A 134 7.57 2.01 -9.61
CA LEU A 134 7.57 3.16 -10.49
C LEU A 134 8.59 4.20 -10.03
N ARG A 135 9.05 5.02 -10.95
CA ARG A 135 9.91 6.15 -10.65
C ARG A 135 9.38 7.41 -11.29
N ILE A 136 8.97 8.36 -10.46
CA ILE A 136 8.36 9.61 -10.90
C ILE A 136 8.96 10.77 -10.12
N LYS A 137 9.40 11.83 -10.83
CA LYS A 137 9.97 13.05 -10.25
C LYS A 137 11.11 12.80 -9.25
N GLY A 138 11.94 11.77 -9.51
CA GLY A 138 13.07 11.42 -8.66
C GLY A 138 12.74 10.54 -7.44
N VAL A 139 11.47 10.27 -7.15
CA VAL A 139 11.01 9.40 -6.07
C VAL A 139 10.69 8.01 -6.61
N THR A 140 11.05 6.98 -5.84
CA THR A 140 10.67 5.58 -6.11
C THR A 140 9.36 5.27 -5.38
N TYR A 141 8.39 4.71 -6.09
CA TYR A 141 7.10 4.25 -5.57
C TYR A 141 7.03 2.74 -5.68
N MET A 142 6.69 2.06 -4.59
CA MET A 142 6.56 0.61 -4.54
C MET A 142 5.17 0.21 -4.08
N HIS A 143 4.46 -0.50 -4.94
CA HIS A 143 3.25 -1.22 -4.56
C HIS A 143 3.66 -2.55 -3.91
N VAL A 144 3.27 -2.74 -2.66
CA VAL A 144 3.44 -4.00 -1.94
C VAL A 144 2.17 -4.82 -2.12
N ASN A 145 2.32 -5.98 -2.71
CA ASN A 145 1.19 -6.85 -3.01
C ASN A 145 0.40 -7.24 -1.75
N SER A 146 -0.87 -7.61 -1.95
CA SER A 146 -1.75 -8.10 -0.88
C SER A 146 -1.16 -9.30 -0.16
N ALA A 147 -1.42 -9.40 1.13
CA ALA A 147 -0.97 -10.54 1.94
C ALA A 147 -1.68 -11.85 1.56
N SER A 148 -2.85 -11.83 0.91
CA SER A 148 -3.70 -13.02 0.84
C SER A 148 -4.40 -13.29 -0.50
N TYR A 149 -4.60 -12.30 -1.35
CA TYR A 149 -5.34 -12.50 -2.61
C TYR A 149 -5.19 -11.36 -3.62
N GLN A 150 -5.50 -11.67 -4.89
CA GLN A 150 -5.85 -10.69 -5.91
C GLN A 150 -7.37 -10.54 -5.98
N TRP A 151 -7.88 -9.30 -5.92
CA TRP A 151 -9.29 -9.00 -6.12
C TRP A 151 -9.63 -9.07 -7.62
N VAL A 152 -10.66 -9.85 -7.98
CA VAL A 152 -11.13 -9.98 -9.38
C VAL A 152 -12.57 -9.51 -9.56
N GLY A 153 -13.32 -9.30 -8.48
CA GLY A 153 -14.67 -8.75 -8.50
C GLY A 153 -15.77 -9.73 -8.92
N GLY A 154 -16.99 -9.20 -8.95
CA GLY A 154 -18.19 -10.01 -9.18
C GLY A 154 -18.31 -10.62 -10.57
N LYS A 155 -17.75 -10.00 -11.61
CA LYS A 155 -17.75 -10.50 -13.00
C LYS A 155 -17.00 -11.83 -13.14
N TYR A 156 -15.93 -12.03 -12.34
CA TYR A 156 -15.04 -13.19 -12.43
C TYR A 156 -15.16 -14.14 -11.24
N ARG A 157 -16.36 -14.17 -10.62
CA ARG A 157 -16.63 -15.06 -9.48
C ARG A 157 -16.39 -16.51 -9.86
N HIS A 158 -15.70 -17.21 -8.96
CA HIS A 158 -15.37 -18.63 -9.16
C HIS A 158 -15.20 -19.35 -7.82
N GLU A 159 -15.08 -20.68 -7.87
CA GLU A 159 -14.82 -21.52 -6.70
C GLU A 159 -13.32 -21.85 -6.63
N SER A 160 -12.63 -21.32 -5.62
CA SER A 160 -11.21 -21.58 -5.32
C SER A 160 -11.01 -22.58 -4.18
N TYR A 161 -12.03 -22.74 -3.32
CA TYR A 161 -12.06 -23.67 -2.18
C TYR A 161 -13.28 -24.57 -2.23
N SER A 162 -13.50 -25.38 -1.17
CA SER A 162 -14.67 -26.22 -1.06
C SER A 162 -15.97 -25.40 -0.91
N LYS A 163 -17.11 -26.03 -1.24
CA LYS A 163 -18.43 -25.39 -1.09
C LYS A 163 -18.72 -24.93 0.33
N GLU A 164 -18.25 -25.65 1.32
CA GLU A 164 -18.42 -25.31 2.74
C GLU A 164 -17.66 -24.01 3.08
N VAL A 165 -16.46 -23.85 2.54
CA VAL A 165 -15.65 -22.63 2.73
C VAL A 165 -16.33 -21.45 2.04
N HIS A 166 -16.80 -21.61 0.79
CA HIS A 166 -17.51 -20.55 0.07
C HIS A 166 -18.84 -20.18 0.71
N ALA A 167 -19.58 -21.15 1.29
CA ALA A 167 -20.79 -20.88 2.04
C ALA A 167 -20.54 -20.04 3.31
N LYS A 168 -19.43 -20.31 4.00
CA LYS A 168 -19.04 -19.58 5.21
C LYS A 168 -18.45 -18.19 4.90
N TYR A 169 -17.71 -18.06 3.78
CA TYR A 169 -17.00 -16.86 3.39
C TYR A 169 -17.30 -16.51 1.92
N PRO A 170 -18.51 -16.00 1.62
CA PRO A 170 -18.97 -15.85 0.23
C PRO A 170 -18.13 -14.87 -0.61
N TRP A 171 -17.48 -13.91 0.02
CA TRP A 171 -16.60 -12.94 -0.67
C TRP A 171 -15.32 -13.56 -1.23
N ILE A 172 -14.89 -14.73 -0.77
CA ILE A 172 -13.74 -15.45 -1.35
C ILE A 172 -13.96 -15.70 -2.85
N SER A 173 -15.20 -15.91 -3.29
CA SER A 173 -15.51 -16.12 -4.73
C SER A 173 -15.13 -14.96 -5.64
N HIS A 174 -14.88 -13.76 -5.08
CA HIS A 174 -14.48 -12.56 -5.82
C HIS A 174 -12.95 -12.37 -5.88
N THR A 175 -12.20 -13.36 -5.39
CA THR A 175 -10.75 -13.27 -5.23
C THR A 175 -10.04 -14.46 -5.86
N CYS A 176 -8.80 -14.25 -6.31
CA CYS A 176 -7.84 -15.32 -6.54
C CYS A 176 -6.91 -15.38 -5.32
N PRO A 177 -7.11 -16.34 -4.38
CA PRO A 177 -6.35 -16.39 -3.15
C PRO A 177 -4.93 -16.90 -3.37
N TYR A 178 -4.03 -16.50 -2.47
CA TYR A 178 -2.69 -17.07 -2.35
C TYR A 178 -2.69 -18.24 -1.36
N ARG A 179 -1.86 -19.26 -1.61
CA ARG A 179 -1.71 -20.40 -0.69
C ARG A 179 -1.06 -19.98 0.62
N ASP A 180 0.00 -19.18 0.53
CA ASP A 180 0.76 -18.67 1.67
C ASP A 180 0.68 -17.16 1.70
N SER A 181 0.67 -16.59 2.91
CA SER A 181 0.64 -15.15 3.09
C SER A 181 1.90 -14.49 2.55
N LEU A 182 1.72 -13.40 1.80
CA LEU A 182 2.82 -12.55 1.34
C LEU A 182 3.11 -11.47 2.38
N PHE A 183 4.39 -11.18 2.55
CA PHE A 183 4.91 -10.03 3.27
C PHE A 183 6.30 -9.70 2.74
N ALA A 184 6.82 -8.53 3.09
CA ALA A 184 8.18 -8.15 2.76
C ALA A 184 8.92 -7.65 4.00
N THR A 185 10.23 -7.93 4.05
CA THR A 185 11.15 -7.34 5.01
C THR A 185 11.91 -6.21 4.33
N PHE A 186 11.86 -5.02 4.91
CA PHE A 186 12.63 -3.87 4.45
C PHE A 186 13.84 -3.67 5.36
N THR A 187 15.04 -3.67 4.76
CA THR A 187 16.30 -3.41 5.46
C THR A 187 16.85 -2.07 4.97
N PHE A 188 17.02 -1.13 5.88
CA PHE A 188 17.61 0.17 5.60
C PHE A 188 19.09 0.21 6.03
N ASP A 189 19.98 0.59 5.12
CA ASP A 189 21.38 0.87 5.44
C ASP A 189 21.60 2.39 5.59
N PRO A 190 21.85 2.89 6.81
CA PRO A 190 22.00 4.34 7.05
C PRO A 190 23.26 4.93 6.43
N LYS A 191 24.25 4.12 6.03
CA LYS A 191 25.49 4.62 5.41
C LYS A 191 25.34 4.85 3.91
N SER A 192 24.75 3.90 3.21
CA SER A 192 24.53 3.98 1.76
C SER A 192 23.16 4.58 1.40
N LEU A 193 22.25 4.71 2.38
CA LEU A 193 20.84 5.04 2.20
C LEU A 193 20.12 4.07 1.26
N ALA A 194 20.63 2.85 1.16
CA ALA A 194 20.01 1.78 0.39
C ALA A 194 18.85 1.15 1.17
N VAL A 195 17.81 0.75 0.45
CA VAL A 195 16.71 -0.06 0.99
C VAL A 195 16.69 -1.39 0.28
N GLY A 196 17.02 -2.45 1.00
CA GLY A 196 16.82 -3.83 0.57
C GLY A 196 15.38 -4.27 0.85
N VAL A 197 14.79 -5.01 -0.06
CA VAL A 197 13.48 -5.63 0.09
C VAL A 197 13.63 -7.13 -0.12
N GLU A 198 13.32 -7.92 0.89
CA GLU A 198 13.18 -9.36 0.81
C GLU A 198 11.69 -9.69 0.79
N GLY A 199 11.20 -10.16 -0.34
CA GLY A 199 9.81 -10.50 -0.56
C GLY A 199 9.50 -11.97 -0.31
N ARG A 200 8.30 -12.39 -0.73
CA ARG A 200 7.89 -13.80 -0.71
C ARG A 200 7.18 -14.17 -1.99
N GLN A 201 7.30 -15.44 -2.35
CA GLN A 201 6.54 -16.06 -3.43
C GLN A 201 5.56 -17.08 -2.86
N SER A 202 4.38 -17.16 -3.46
CA SER A 202 3.33 -18.11 -3.19
C SER A 202 2.77 -18.68 -4.50
N GLU A 203 1.65 -19.38 -4.42
CA GLU A 203 0.92 -19.93 -5.54
C GLU A 203 -0.55 -19.55 -5.45
N TRP A 204 -1.24 -19.53 -6.59
CA TRP A 204 -2.69 -19.37 -6.62
C TRP A 204 -3.40 -20.59 -6.01
N VAL A 205 -4.46 -20.33 -5.23
CA VAL A 205 -5.41 -21.37 -4.86
C VAL A 205 -6.55 -21.38 -5.90
N GLY A 206 -6.62 -22.44 -6.69
CA GLY A 206 -7.55 -22.51 -7.81
C GLY A 206 -7.03 -21.77 -9.05
N LYS A 207 -7.93 -21.09 -9.77
CA LYS A 207 -7.59 -20.40 -11.02
C LYS A 207 -6.87 -19.08 -10.78
N ALA A 208 -5.85 -18.84 -11.59
CA ALA A 208 -5.21 -17.54 -11.70
C ALA A 208 -6.12 -16.50 -12.39
N PRO A 209 -5.93 -15.20 -12.20
CA PRO A 209 -6.66 -14.15 -12.93
C PRO A 209 -6.61 -14.30 -14.44
N ALA A 210 -5.48 -14.74 -15.01
CA ALA A 210 -5.32 -15.05 -16.43
C ALA A 210 -6.28 -16.14 -16.92
N GLU A 211 -6.43 -17.20 -16.15
CA GLU A 211 -7.30 -18.35 -16.51
C GLU A 211 -8.79 -17.99 -16.40
N LEU A 212 -9.12 -16.94 -15.67
CA LEU A 212 -10.48 -16.38 -15.57
C LEU A 212 -10.77 -15.37 -16.68
N GLY A 213 -9.77 -14.99 -17.47
CA GLY A 213 -9.90 -13.94 -18.48
C GLY A 213 -10.21 -12.56 -17.90
N VAL A 214 -9.60 -12.24 -16.72
CA VAL A 214 -9.80 -10.94 -16.07
C VAL A 214 -9.32 -9.82 -16.99
N ASP A 215 -10.18 -8.82 -17.21
CA ASP A 215 -9.80 -7.60 -17.91
C ASP A 215 -8.83 -6.82 -17.03
N LEU A 216 -7.61 -6.69 -17.50
CA LEU A 216 -6.56 -5.93 -16.80
C LEU A 216 -6.50 -4.49 -17.31
N ASP A 217 -6.06 -3.60 -16.43
CA ASP A 217 -5.61 -2.28 -16.88
C ASP A 217 -4.48 -2.46 -17.89
N PRO A 218 -4.47 -1.70 -19.01
CA PRO A 218 -3.44 -1.84 -20.06
C PRO A 218 -2.01 -1.60 -19.57
N SER A 219 -1.84 -0.91 -18.45
CA SER A 219 -0.52 -0.67 -17.82
C SER A 219 0.02 -1.88 -17.06
N LEU A 220 -0.82 -2.90 -16.78
CA LEU A 220 -0.45 -4.05 -15.98
C LEU A 220 -0.21 -5.30 -16.83
N THR A 221 0.70 -6.14 -16.35
CA THR A 221 1.07 -7.41 -16.97
C THR A 221 0.59 -8.56 -16.11
N ASN A 222 -0.18 -9.48 -16.71
CA ASN A 222 -0.57 -10.72 -16.06
C ASN A 222 0.64 -11.66 -15.96
N GLY A 223 0.95 -12.07 -14.71
CA GLY A 223 2.18 -12.80 -14.41
C GLY A 223 3.39 -11.89 -14.15
N GLY A 224 3.28 -10.61 -14.44
CA GLY A 224 4.24 -9.59 -14.03
C GLY A 224 3.84 -8.96 -12.69
N GLU A 225 3.14 -7.83 -12.72
CA GLU A 225 2.66 -7.11 -11.53
C GLU A 225 1.56 -7.89 -10.82
N ILE A 226 0.68 -8.55 -11.59
CA ILE A 226 -0.38 -9.42 -11.06
C ILE A 226 0.14 -10.86 -10.96
N SER A 227 0.70 -11.16 -9.80
CA SER A 227 1.29 -12.48 -9.49
C SER A 227 1.29 -12.71 -7.97
N PRO A 228 1.29 -13.96 -7.50
CA PRO A 228 1.28 -14.29 -6.06
C PRO A 228 2.68 -14.14 -5.47
N GLN A 229 3.27 -12.94 -5.59
CA GLN A 229 4.62 -12.67 -5.08
C GLN A 229 4.82 -11.21 -4.71
N ILE A 230 5.83 -10.98 -3.88
CA ILE A 230 6.54 -9.73 -3.70
C ILE A 230 7.99 -10.05 -4.05
N ARG A 231 8.57 -9.39 -5.05
CA ARG A 231 9.93 -9.66 -5.54
C ARG A 231 10.98 -9.02 -4.65
N ASP A 232 12.13 -9.67 -4.54
CA ASP A 232 13.32 -9.08 -3.92
C ASP A 232 13.81 -7.89 -4.74
N ARG A 233 14.25 -6.82 -4.06
CA ARG A 233 14.72 -5.59 -4.69
C ARG A 233 15.77 -4.89 -3.84
N THR A 234 16.55 -4.05 -4.49
CA THR A 234 17.42 -3.09 -3.79
C THR A 234 17.21 -1.72 -4.43
N PHE A 235 16.83 -0.75 -3.64
CA PHE A 235 16.74 0.64 -4.04
C PHE A 235 17.97 1.38 -3.55
N LEU A 236 18.72 1.96 -4.50
CA LEU A 236 19.84 2.81 -4.19
C LEU A 236 19.41 4.27 -4.31
N ARG A 237 19.86 5.11 -3.40
CA ARG A 237 19.73 6.54 -3.58
C ARG A 237 20.52 6.95 -4.82
N ILE A 238 19.87 7.56 -5.78
CA ILE A 238 20.58 8.16 -6.90
C ILE A 238 21.10 9.52 -6.43
N ALA A 239 22.41 9.64 -6.34
CA ALA A 239 23.05 10.96 -6.21
C ALA A 239 22.60 11.84 -7.38
N LYS A 240 22.19 13.08 -7.04
CA LYS A 240 21.92 14.12 -8.07
C LYS A 240 23.21 14.47 -8.78
#